data_258563afe820623ff28181c5e379b545
#
_entry.id   258563afe820623ff28181c5e379b545
#
_cell.length_a   1.000
_cell.length_b   1.000
_cell.length_c   1.000
_cell.angle_alpha   90.00
_cell.angle_beta   90.00
_cell.angle_gamma   90.00
#
_symmetry.space_group_name_H-M   'P 1'
#
loop_
_entity.id
_entity.type
_entity.pdbx_description
1 polymer ?
#
loop_
_entity_poly.entity_id
_entity_poly.type
_entity_poly.pdbx_seq_one_letter_code
_entity_poly.pdbx_strand_id
1 'polypeptide(L)'
;MLGDNDHTPTPNCTAKIEVEANYGAGQLLFPRGRFVADARAFSPGFEAVRKLYPVYGNTMTSTFWRYVELVYPDVPMLGLITAHPHVLRRPTDFDLTKPCRYFIQSPLFASQFSAVAETEVFEEVSSYCGAQSGGPLGEGEIVLTDDNHDQHVFFFETFFNKHEALTLGRYLRKLSIVVAV
;
A
#
# COMPACT_ATOMS: atom_id res chain seq x y z
N MET A 1 32.57 37.60 -17.81
CA MET A 1 32.10 36.35 -18.45
C MET A 1 32.17 35.28 -17.34
N LEU A 2 31.04 34.98 -16.76
CA LEU A 2 30.91 33.86 -15.84
C LEU A 2 30.60 32.62 -16.69
N GLY A 3 31.50 31.66 -16.73
CA GLY A 3 31.30 30.43 -17.48
C GLY A 3 30.25 29.58 -16.81
N ASP A 4 29.19 29.25 -17.54
CA ASP A 4 28.24 28.20 -17.18
C ASP A 4 29.01 26.86 -17.09
N ASN A 5 29.17 26.36 -15.87
CA ASN A 5 29.58 25.00 -15.68
C ASN A 5 28.35 24.11 -15.85
N ASP A 6 28.17 23.59 -17.04
CA ASP A 6 27.23 22.52 -17.35
C ASP A 6 27.63 21.23 -16.60
N HIS A 7 27.39 21.17 -15.31
CA HIS A 7 27.38 19.92 -14.57
C HIS A 7 26.02 19.26 -14.70
N THR A 8 25.81 18.59 -15.82
CA THR A 8 24.69 17.65 -15.94
C THR A 8 24.81 16.61 -14.83
N PRO A 9 23.84 16.51 -13.91
CA PRO A 9 23.92 15.55 -12.83
C PRO A 9 24.07 14.12 -13.38
N THR A 10 24.95 13.34 -12.79
CA THR A 10 25.06 11.92 -13.17
C THR A 10 23.73 11.20 -12.89
N PRO A 11 23.38 10.11 -13.60
CA PRO A 11 22.13 9.36 -13.39
C PRO A 11 21.87 8.99 -11.93
N ASN A 12 22.92 8.64 -11.18
CA ASN A 12 22.82 8.36 -9.74
C ASN A 12 22.51 9.62 -8.90
N CYS A 13 23.00 10.78 -9.32
CA CYS A 13 22.73 12.05 -8.65
C CYS A 13 21.28 12.48 -8.89
N THR A 14 20.79 12.33 -10.12
CA THR A 14 19.39 12.62 -10.48
C THR A 14 18.43 11.74 -9.70
N ALA A 15 18.70 10.43 -9.60
CA ALA A 15 17.88 9.51 -8.83
C ALA A 15 17.82 9.86 -7.32
N LYS A 16 18.93 10.28 -6.72
CA LYS A 16 18.96 10.74 -5.33
C LYS A 16 18.16 12.03 -5.14
N ILE A 17 18.32 13.01 -6.03
CA ILE A 17 17.58 14.28 -6.00
C ILE A 17 16.08 14.03 -6.13
N GLU A 18 15.67 13.11 -7.01
CA GLU A 18 14.25 12.74 -7.14
C GLU A 18 13.68 12.10 -5.87
N VAL A 19 14.44 11.22 -5.23
CA VAL A 19 14.03 10.60 -3.95
C VAL A 19 13.91 11.66 -2.85
N GLU A 20 14.89 12.57 -2.72
CA GLU A 20 14.86 13.64 -1.73
C GLU A 20 13.73 14.65 -2.02
N ALA A 21 13.51 15.01 -3.28
CA ALA A 21 12.43 15.90 -3.70
C ALA A 21 11.05 15.28 -3.42
N ASN A 22 10.86 14.00 -3.74
CA ASN A 22 9.64 13.26 -3.45
C ASN A 22 9.39 13.12 -1.95
N TYR A 23 10.45 12.88 -1.16
CA TYR A 23 10.36 12.87 0.30
C TYR A 23 9.95 14.25 0.84
N GLY A 24 10.63 15.32 0.40
CA GLY A 24 10.31 16.69 0.80
C GLY A 24 8.89 17.12 0.41
N ALA A 25 8.48 16.83 -0.82
CA ALA A 25 7.11 17.06 -1.28
C ALA A 25 6.09 16.29 -0.42
N GLY A 26 6.39 15.03 -0.10
CA GLY A 26 5.58 14.22 0.80
C GLY A 26 5.42 14.83 2.20
N GLN A 27 6.46 15.43 2.75
CA GLN A 27 6.38 16.12 4.05
C GLN A 27 5.55 17.41 4.01
N LEU A 28 5.59 18.13 2.89
CA LEU A 28 4.79 19.34 2.68
C LEU A 28 3.30 19.02 2.47
N LEU A 29 3.02 18.00 1.66
CA LEU A 29 1.65 17.58 1.33
C LEU A 29 0.96 16.87 2.48
N PHE A 30 1.72 16.15 3.31
CA PHE A 30 1.24 15.40 4.46
C PHE A 30 2.05 15.79 5.71
N PRO A 31 1.74 16.91 6.38
CA PRO A 31 2.38 17.25 7.65
C PRO A 31 2.21 16.08 8.62
N ARG A 32 3.27 15.34 8.85
CA ARG A 32 3.26 13.99 9.44
C ARG A 32 2.43 13.89 10.72
N GLY A 33 2.65 14.82 11.66
CA GLY A 33 1.95 14.81 12.93
C GLY A 33 0.44 15.02 12.79
N ARG A 34 0.03 15.96 11.92
CA ARG A 34 -1.38 16.25 11.67
C ARG A 34 -2.05 15.13 10.91
N PHE A 35 -1.43 14.65 9.84
CA PHE A 35 -1.98 13.56 9.03
C PHE A 35 -2.23 12.29 9.86
N VAL A 36 -1.27 11.91 10.70
CA VAL A 36 -1.41 10.75 11.60
C VAL A 36 -2.52 10.96 12.63
N ALA A 37 -2.62 12.16 13.22
CA ALA A 37 -3.68 12.48 14.18
C ALA A 37 -5.08 12.41 13.55
N ASP A 38 -5.24 13.03 12.37
CA ASP A 38 -6.49 13.05 11.63
C ASP A 38 -6.88 11.63 11.17
N ALA A 39 -5.90 10.82 10.73
CA ALA A 39 -6.13 9.45 10.31
C ALA A 39 -6.59 8.55 11.47
N ARG A 40 -5.99 8.70 12.65
CA ARG A 40 -6.34 7.94 13.86
C ARG A 40 -7.68 8.34 14.50
N ALA A 41 -8.27 9.46 14.06
CA ALA A 41 -9.63 9.83 14.45
C ALA A 41 -10.70 8.93 13.80
N PHE A 42 -10.34 8.15 12.80
CA PHE A 42 -11.21 7.16 12.15
C PHE A 42 -10.83 5.73 12.58
N SER A 43 -11.78 4.81 12.50
CA SER A 43 -11.45 3.39 12.60
C SER A 43 -10.47 2.98 11.50
N PRO A 44 -9.48 2.11 11.81
CA PRO A 44 -8.55 1.64 10.80
C PRO A 44 -9.25 0.96 9.64
N GLY A 45 -9.01 1.43 8.40
CA GLY A 45 -9.66 0.89 7.21
C GLY A 45 -9.60 1.85 6.02
N PHE A 46 -10.10 1.38 4.88
CA PHE A 46 -10.09 2.14 3.64
C PHE A 46 -10.97 3.41 3.70
N GLU A 47 -12.02 3.39 4.52
CA GLU A 47 -12.89 4.57 4.73
C GLU A 47 -12.11 5.77 5.30
N ALA A 48 -11.11 5.54 6.15
CA ALA A 48 -10.23 6.60 6.63
C ALA A 48 -9.48 7.26 5.46
N VAL A 49 -8.94 6.48 4.54
CA VAL A 49 -8.25 6.98 3.34
C VAL A 49 -9.21 7.82 2.49
N ARG A 50 -10.45 7.34 2.27
CA ARG A 50 -11.48 8.05 1.50
C ARG A 50 -11.86 9.40 2.10
N LYS A 51 -11.85 9.54 3.41
CA LYS A 51 -12.15 10.81 4.09
C LYS A 51 -10.97 11.76 4.12
N LEU A 52 -9.75 11.22 4.15
CA LEU A 52 -8.53 12.04 4.26
C LEU A 52 -8.10 12.66 2.92
N TYR A 53 -8.20 11.93 1.80
CA TYR A 53 -7.63 12.44 0.55
C TYR A 53 -8.20 13.80 0.11
N PRO A 54 -9.50 14.12 0.23
CA PRO A 54 -10.00 15.43 -0.14
C PRO A 54 -9.59 16.52 0.87
N VAL A 55 -9.40 16.16 2.15
CA VAL A 55 -8.98 17.11 3.20
C VAL A 55 -7.56 17.63 2.94
N TYR A 56 -6.68 16.76 2.46
CA TYR A 56 -5.29 17.11 2.16
C TYR A 56 -5.08 17.58 0.72
N GLY A 57 -6.14 17.58 -0.12
CA GLY A 57 -6.06 18.01 -1.52
C GLY A 57 -5.17 17.13 -2.40
N ASN A 58 -4.90 15.90 -1.97
CA ASN A 58 -4.02 14.94 -2.64
C ASN A 58 -4.83 13.89 -3.41
N THR A 59 -4.14 13.05 -4.20
CA THR A 59 -4.77 11.90 -4.83
C THR A 59 -5.11 10.83 -3.79
N MET A 60 -6.12 10.01 -4.07
CA MET A 60 -6.43 8.86 -3.22
C MET A 60 -5.23 7.90 -3.11
N THR A 61 -4.51 7.69 -4.21
CA THR A 61 -3.32 6.82 -4.28
C THR A 61 -2.19 7.32 -3.36
N SER A 62 -1.85 8.62 -3.40
CA SER A 62 -0.80 9.17 -2.54
C SER A 62 -1.21 9.19 -1.06
N THR A 63 -2.48 9.46 -0.77
CA THR A 63 -3.02 9.40 0.60
C THR A 63 -3.01 7.96 1.13
N PHE A 64 -3.40 6.99 0.31
CA PHE A 64 -3.35 5.57 0.64
C PHE A 64 -1.93 5.10 0.97
N TRP A 65 -0.94 5.49 0.14
CA TRP A 65 0.46 5.20 0.39
C TRP A 65 0.90 5.68 1.77
N ARG A 66 0.67 6.97 2.05
CA ARG A 66 1.06 7.57 3.33
C ARG A 66 0.30 6.99 4.52
N TYR A 67 -0.93 6.57 4.30
CA TYR A 67 -1.72 5.91 5.34
C TYR A 67 -1.07 4.60 5.78
N VAL A 68 -0.71 3.73 4.84
CA VAL A 68 -0.06 2.43 5.13
C VAL A 68 1.31 2.64 5.79
N GLU A 69 2.11 3.57 5.27
CA GLU A 69 3.49 3.79 5.70
C GLU A 69 3.60 4.45 7.09
N LEU A 70 2.68 5.37 7.43
CA LEU A 70 2.90 6.28 8.56
C LEU A 70 1.92 6.15 9.72
N VAL A 71 0.66 5.72 9.47
CA VAL A 71 -0.39 5.89 10.49
C VAL A 71 -0.24 4.90 11.63
N TYR A 72 0.11 3.66 11.35
CA TYR A 72 0.25 2.60 12.34
C TYR A 72 1.60 1.88 12.18
N PRO A 73 2.72 2.53 12.52
CA PRO A 73 4.06 1.95 12.32
C PRO A 73 4.30 0.68 13.15
N ASP A 74 3.59 0.56 14.28
CA ASP A 74 3.71 -0.54 15.25
C ASP A 74 2.63 -1.62 15.02
N VAL A 75 1.89 -1.57 13.93
CA VAL A 75 0.90 -2.57 13.55
C VAL A 75 1.23 -3.08 12.14
N PRO A 76 1.26 -4.42 11.92
CA PRO A 76 1.49 -4.93 10.59
C PRO A 76 0.35 -4.51 9.65
N MET A 77 0.70 -3.76 8.60
CA MET A 77 -0.21 -3.27 7.59
C MET A 77 0.49 -3.29 6.25
N LEU A 78 -0.23 -3.61 5.18
CA LEU A 78 0.33 -3.58 3.84
C LEU A 78 -0.67 -2.96 2.86
N GLY A 79 -0.16 -2.48 1.75
CA GLY A 79 -0.93 -1.90 0.67
C GLY A 79 -0.44 -2.37 -0.69
N LEU A 80 -1.36 -2.70 -1.58
CA LEU A 80 -1.05 -2.98 -2.98
C LEU A 80 -1.66 -1.89 -3.84
N ILE A 81 -0.88 -1.38 -4.79
CA ILE A 81 -1.36 -0.54 -5.89
C ILE A 81 -1.15 -1.33 -7.16
N THR A 82 -2.25 -1.73 -7.80
CA THR A 82 -2.23 -2.65 -8.95
C THR A 82 -3.12 -2.12 -10.08
N ALA A 83 -3.05 -2.77 -11.25
CA ALA A 83 -4.14 -2.71 -12.21
C ALA A 83 -5.39 -3.38 -11.62
N HIS A 84 -6.48 -3.43 -12.38
CA HIS A 84 -7.71 -4.08 -11.91
C HIS A 84 -7.48 -5.56 -11.61
N PRO A 85 -7.75 -6.08 -10.39
CA PRO A 85 -7.40 -7.46 -10.03
C PRO A 85 -8.28 -8.51 -10.72
N HIS A 86 -9.52 -8.18 -11.09
CA HIS A 86 -10.42 -9.11 -11.74
C HIS A 86 -10.04 -9.35 -13.21
N VAL A 87 -9.94 -10.61 -13.63
CA VAL A 87 -9.42 -11.04 -14.94
C VAL A 87 -10.10 -10.37 -16.14
N LEU A 88 -11.42 -10.12 -16.09
CA LEU A 88 -12.17 -9.47 -17.17
C LEU A 88 -11.88 -7.97 -17.32
N ARG A 89 -11.17 -7.37 -16.41
CA ARG A 89 -10.85 -5.93 -16.36
C ARG A 89 -9.36 -5.64 -16.42
N ARG A 90 -8.52 -6.67 -16.34
CA ARG A 90 -7.07 -6.52 -16.45
C ARG A 90 -6.68 -6.00 -17.82
N PRO A 91 -5.66 -5.13 -17.92
CA PRO A 91 -5.02 -4.82 -19.20
C PRO A 91 -4.51 -6.09 -19.88
N THR A 92 -4.48 -6.10 -21.21
CA THR A 92 -4.03 -7.25 -21.99
C THR A 92 -2.53 -7.54 -21.84
N ASP A 93 -1.76 -6.54 -21.46
CA ASP A 93 -0.31 -6.59 -21.19
C ASP A 93 0.02 -6.75 -19.69
N PHE A 94 -0.97 -7.13 -18.87
CA PHE A 94 -0.79 -7.31 -17.44
C PHE A 94 0.16 -8.47 -17.12
N ASP A 95 1.24 -8.16 -16.40
CA ASP A 95 2.25 -9.14 -15.98
C ASP A 95 1.92 -9.71 -14.59
N LEU A 96 1.51 -10.98 -14.56
CA LEU A 96 1.23 -11.70 -13.30
C LEU A 96 2.47 -11.94 -12.43
N THR A 97 3.67 -11.85 -12.99
CA THR A 97 4.92 -12.00 -12.22
C THR A 97 5.32 -10.72 -11.50
N LYS A 98 4.72 -9.58 -11.90
CA LYS A 98 4.89 -8.26 -11.29
C LYS A 98 3.53 -7.55 -11.21
N PRO A 99 2.59 -8.07 -10.41
CA PRO A 99 1.22 -7.59 -10.41
C PRO A 99 1.08 -6.19 -9.79
N CYS A 100 2.01 -5.82 -8.91
CA CYS A 100 1.96 -4.57 -8.20
C CYS A 100 2.83 -3.51 -8.88
N ARG A 101 2.24 -2.33 -9.10
CA ARG A 101 3.02 -1.12 -9.34
C ARG A 101 3.79 -0.74 -8.09
N TYR A 102 3.15 -0.91 -6.93
CA TYR A 102 3.75 -0.68 -5.62
C TYR A 102 3.22 -1.66 -4.59
N PHE A 103 4.13 -2.27 -3.85
CA PHE A 103 3.87 -3.06 -2.65
C PHE A 103 4.36 -2.26 -1.44
N ILE A 104 3.43 -1.70 -0.68
CA ILE A 104 3.70 -0.77 0.42
C ILE A 104 3.57 -1.53 1.73
N GLN A 105 4.48 -1.29 2.66
CA GLN A 105 4.54 -2.00 3.93
C GLN A 105 4.69 -1.00 5.07
N SER A 106 3.96 -1.22 6.18
CA SER A 106 4.27 -0.54 7.43
C SER A 106 5.63 -1.01 7.97
N PRO A 107 6.32 -0.23 8.80
CA PRO A 107 7.61 -0.62 9.36
C PRO A 107 7.57 -1.98 10.05
N LEU A 108 6.51 -2.26 10.83
CA LEU A 108 6.40 -3.55 11.53
C LEU A 108 6.13 -4.70 10.56
N PHE A 109 5.29 -4.50 9.53
CA PHE A 109 5.08 -5.54 8.52
C PHE A 109 6.38 -5.88 7.80
N ALA A 110 7.13 -4.88 7.33
CA ALA A 110 8.40 -5.07 6.64
C ALA A 110 9.44 -5.82 7.49
N SER A 111 9.38 -5.67 8.83
CA SER A 111 10.32 -6.33 9.74
C SER A 111 9.93 -7.75 10.16
N GLN A 112 8.65 -8.13 10.01
CA GLN A 112 8.15 -9.42 10.49
C GLN A 112 7.68 -10.36 9.37
N PHE A 113 7.39 -9.82 8.19
CA PHE A 113 6.82 -10.55 7.05
C PHE A 113 7.68 -10.37 5.80
N SER A 114 9.01 -10.42 5.96
CA SER A 114 9.96 -10.13 4.88
C SER A 114 9.89 -11.13 3.71
N ALA A 115 9.43 -12.35 3.97
CA ALA A 115 9.28 -13.42 2.99
C ALA A 115 7.96 -13.34 2.19
N VAL A 116 7.00 -12.51 2.60
CA VAL A 116 5.70 -12.41 1.92
C VAL A 116 5.86 -11.74 0.56
N ALA A 117 5.52 -12.47 -0.51
CA ALA A 117 5.62 -11.99 -1.87
C ALA A 117 4.36 -11.25 -2.31
N GLU A 118 4.52 -10.18 -3.09
CA GLU A 118 3.40 -9.42 -3.65
C GLU A 118 2.51 -10.25 -4.58
N THR A 119 3.09 -11.24 -5.28
CA THR A 119 2.37 -12.14 -6.18
C THR A 119 1.41 -13.04 -5.43
N GLU A 120 1.83 -13.58 -4.27
CA GLU A 120 1.01 -14.41 -3.40
C GLU A 120 -0.20 -13.61 -2.87
N VAL A 121 0.05 -12.43 -2.34
CA VAL A 121 -1.03 -11.57 -1.84
C VAL A 121 -1.98 -11.15 -2.96
N PHE A 122 -1.46 -10.82 -4.14
CA PHE A 122 -2.28 -10.42 -5.28
C PHE A 122 -3.18 -11.55 -5.79
N GLU A 123 -2.70 -12.79 -5.79
CA GLU A 123 -3.49 -13.96 -6.18
C GLU A 123 -4.72 -14.12 -5.29
N GLU A 124 -4.52 -14.08 -3.98
CA GLU A 124 -5.59 -14.14 -2.99
C GLU A 124 -6.58 -12.98 -3.13
N VAL A 125 -6.08 -11.74 -3.28
CA VAL A 125 -6.90 -10.55 -3.52
C VAL A 125 -7.75 -10.69 -4.78
N SER A 126 -7.19 -11.26 -5.84
CA SER A 126 -7.89 -11.48 -7.10
C SER A 126 -9.07 -12.44 -6.97
N SER A 127 -9.02 -13.36 -6.02
CA SER A 127 -10.05 -14.39 -5.82
C SER A 127 -11.39 -13.81 -5.34
N TYR A 128 -11.36 -12.73 -4.55
CA TYR A 128 -12.59 -12.10 -4.01
C TYR A 128 -13.00 -10.82 -4.73
N CYS A 129 -12.15 -10.23 -5.57
CA CYS A 129 -12.47 -8.98 -6.24
C CYS A 129 -13.50 -9.16 -7.36
N GLY A 130 -14.54 -8.34 -7.33
CA GLY A 130 -15.54 -8.25 -8.40
C GLY A 130 -15.07 -7.40 -9.59
N ALA A 131 -15.86 -7.44 -10.70
CA ALA A 131 -15.54 -6.78 -11.98
C ALA A 131 -16.08 -5.34 -12.12
N GLN A 132 -16.37 -4.66 -11.00
CA GLN A 132 -16.90 -3.29 -11.01
C GLN A 132 -15.88 -2.31 -11.59
N SER A 133 -16.35 -1.32 -12.34
CA SER A 133 -15.49 -0.30 -12.98
C SER A 133 -15.07 0.85 -12.05
N GLY A 134 -15.37 0.76 -10.77
CA GLY A 134 -15.03 1.74 -9.75
C GLY A 134 -15.71 1.46 -8.42
N GLY A 135 -15.17 2.00 -7.35
CA GLY A 135 -15.66 1.77 -5.99
C GLY A 135 -15.09 0.51 -5.34
N PRO A 136 -15.74 0.01 -4.28
CA PRO A 136 -15.31 -1.22 -3.62
C PRO A 136 -15.39 -2.41 -4.57
N LEU A 137 -14.33 -3.22 -4.62
CA LEU A 137 -14.25 -4.45 -5.43
C LEU A 137 -14.53 -5.70 -4.62
N GLY A 138 -14.35 -5.64 -3.31
CA GLY A 138 -14.54 -6.76 -2.40
C GLY A 138 -13.63 -6.66 -1.18
N GLU A 139 -13.81 -7.64 -0.30
CA GLU A 139 -13.06 -7.80 0.93
C GLU A 139 -12.88 -9.29 1.27
N GLY A 140 -11.89 -9.62 2.07
CA GLY A 140 -11.62 -11.00 2.48
C GLY A 140 -10.58 -11.11 3.58
N GLU A 141 -10.55 -12.26 4.25
CA GLU A 141 -9.48 -12.60 5.18
C GLU A 141 -8.43 -13.44 4.46
N ILE A 142 -7.16 -13.08 4.60
CA ILE A 142 -6.01 -13.81 4.06
C ILE A 142 -5.08 -14.17 5.22
N VAL A 143 -4.57 -15.39 5.20
CA VAL A 143 -3.58 -15.87 6.18
C VAL A 143 -2.19 -15.65 5.61
N LEU A 144 -1.38 -14.86 6.32
CA LEU A 144 0.03 -14.65 5.98
C LEU A 144 0.91 -15.28 7.07
N THR A 145 2.06 -15.78 6.65
CA THR A 145 3.04 -16.39 7.54
C THR A 145 4.18 -15.40 7.80
N ASP A 146 4.52 -15.19 9.07
CA ASP A 146 5.63 -14.33 9.46
C ASP A 146 7.00 -15.05 9.33
N ASP A 147 8.08 -14.30 9.54
CA ASP A 147 9.45 -14.82 9.46
C ASP A 147 9.79 -15.88 10.53
N ASN A 148 8.93 -16.06 11.55
CA ASN A 148 9.00 -17.10 12.57
C ASN A 148 8.13 -18.31 12.23
N HIS A 149 7.51 -18.36 11.05
CA HIS A 149 6.57 -19.39 10.61
C HIS A 149 5.24 -19.42 11.40
N ASP A 150 4.92 -18.34 12.10
CA ASP A 150 3.62 -18.16 12.72
C ASP A 150 2.59 -17.64 11.71
N GLN A 151 1.36 -18.12 11.80
CA GLN A 151 0.27 -17.71 10.93
C GLN A 151 -0.55 -16.57 11.53
N HIS A 152 -0.86 -15.59 10.69
CA HIS A 152 -1.57 -14.39 11.06
C HIS A 152 -2.70 -14.09 10.07
N VAL A 153 -3.85 -13.72 10.57
CA VAL A 153 -5.01 -13.34 9.75
C VAL A 153 -4.97 -11.84 9.53
N PHE A 154 -5.06 -11.47 8.26
CA PHE A 154 -5.23 -10.08 7.82
C PHE A 154 -6.59 -9.93 7.15
N PHE A 155 -7.22 -8.79 7.37
CA PHE A 155 -8.43 -8.38 6.65
C PHE A 155 -8.05 -7.46 5.50
N PHE A 156 -8.49 -7.78 4.31
CA PHE A 156 -8.21 -7.04 3.10
C PHE A 156 -9.47 -6.36 2.56
N GLU A 157 -9.32 -5.12 2.15
CA GLU A 157 -10.32 -4.30 1.47
C GLU A 157 -9.74 -3.79 0.17
N THR A 158 -10.43 -3.96 -0.96
CA THR A 158 -9.96 -3.47 -2.26
C THR A 158 -10.93 -2.44 -2.84
N PHE A 159 -10.39 -1.32 -3.29
CA PHE A 159 -11.12 -0.21 -3.90
C PHE A 159 -10.49 0.16 -5.25
N PHE A 160 -11.32 0.33 -6.28
CA PHE A 160 -10.87 0.77 -7.60
C PHE A 160 -11.21 2.25 -7.82
N ASN A 161 -10.18 3.08 -7.97
CA ASN A 161 -10.34 4.53 -8.16
C ASN A 161 -10.56 4.94 -9.62
N LYS A 162 -10.89 4.00 -10.52
CA LYS A 162 -11.00 4.08 -11.98
C LYS A 162 -9.68 4.01 -12.75
N HIS A 163 -8.55 4.10 -12.09
CA HIS A 163 -7.21 4.05 -12.69
C HIS A 163 -6.40 2.89 -12.11
N GLU A 164 -6.45 2.74 -10.80
CA GLU A 164 -5.69 1.74 -10.04
C GLU A 164 -6.57 1.08 -8.98
N ALA A 165 -6.32 -0.16 -8.69
CA ALA A 165 -6.86 -0.84 -7.53
C ALA A 165 -5.92 -0.62 -6.34
N LEU A 166 -6.53 -0.18 -5.25
CA LEU A 166 -5.87 0.07 -3.97
C LEU A 166 -6.38 -0.97 -2.99
N THR A 167 -5.51 -1.87 -2.56
CA THR A 167 -5.84 -2.94 -1.61
C THR A 167 -5.15 -2.69 -0.29
N LEU A 168 -5.92 -2.60 0.79
CA LEU A 168 -5.44 -2.41 2.15
C LEU A 168 -5.54 -3.72 2.92
N GLY A 169 -4.43 -4.26 3.39
CA GLY A 169 -4.35 -5.39 4.30
C GLY A 169 -4.06 -4.93 5.73
N ARG A 170 -4.95 -5.26 6.67
CA ARG A 170 -4.85 -4.91 8.09
C ARG A 170 -4.73 -6.16 8.93
N TYR A 171 -3.80 -6.17 9.88
CA TYR A 171 -3.67 -7.24 10.85
C TYR A 171 -4.94 -7.38 11.70
N LEU A 172 -5.41 -8.60 11.87
CA LEU A 172 -6.52 -8.92 12.77
C LEU A 172 -6.05 -9.67 14.01
N ARG A 173 -5.41 -10.83 13.82
CA ARG A 173 -5.02 -11.73 14.90
C ARG A 173 -3.97 -12.74 14.46
N LYS A 174 -3.22 -13.27 15.40
CA LYS A 174 -2.41 -14.48 15.22
C LYS A 174 -3.31 -15.72 15.29
N LEU A 175 -3.07 -16.71 14.44
CA LEU A 175 -3.71 -18.02 14.56
C LEU A 175 -3.01 -18.81 15.67
N SER A 176 -3.75 -19.17 16.71
CA SER A 176 -3.26 -20.09 17.72
C SER A 176 -3.48 -21.51 17.25
N ILE A 177 -2.40 -22.29 17.09
CA ILE A 177 -2.52 -23.73 16.87
C ILE A 177 -2.91 -24.34 18.23
N VAL A 178 -4.18 -24.68 18.37
CA VAL A 178 -4.62 -25.52 19.48
C VAL A 178 -4.14 -26.94 19.16
N VAL A 179 -3.00 -27.32 19.70
CA VAL A 179 -2.60 -28.73 19.70
C VAL A 179 -3.55 -29.44 20.69
N ALA A 180 -4.53 -30.16 20.14
CA ALA A 180 -5.34 -31.08 20.95
C ALA A 180 -4.40 -32.20 21.43
N VAL A 181 -4.18 -32.27 22.73
CA VAL A 181 -3.44 -33.35 23.41
C VAL A 181 -4.35 -34.54 23.60
#